data_6c15f3c7d9e7d7d9e12e609abb2710a2
#
_entry.id   6c15f3c7d9e7d7d9e12e609abb2710a2
#
_cell.length_a   1.000
_cell.length_b   1.000
_cell.length_c   1.000
_cell.angle_alpha   90.00
_cell.angle_beta   90.00
_cell.angle_gamma   90.00
#
_symmetry.space_group_name_H-M   'P 1'
#
loop_
_entity.id
_entity.type
_entity.pdbx_description
1 polymer ?
#
loop_
_entity_poly.entity_id
_entity_poly.type
_entity_poly.pdbx_seq_one_letter_code
_entity_poly.pdbx_strand_id
1 'polypeptide(L)' 'MKGAVTMKTANLELRRTAKANGVSLWQIADKLGISEPTMTRRLRFELPEEEKNKIIGIITELAKEC' A
#
# COMPACT_ATOMS: atom_id res chain seq x y z
N MET A 1 2.17 17.17 -17.82
CA MET A 1 1.90 16.66 -17.77
C MET A 1 1.80 15.90 -17.30
N LYS A 2 1.84 15.81 -17.35
CA LYS A 2 1.47 15.27 -16.93
C LYS A 2 0.90 14.16 -16.71
N GLY A 3 0.22 13.99 -16.60
CA GLY A 3 -0.70 12.98 -16.25
C GLY A 3 -0.46 11.65 -16.86
N ALA A 4 0.35 11.62 -17.71
CA ALA A 4 0.59 10.42 -18.47
C ALA A 4 1.18 9.30 -17.64
N VAL A 5 1.53 9.56 -16.41
CA VAL A 5 2.24 8.56 -15.63
C VAL A 5 1.34 7.84 -14.64
N THR A 6 0.10 7.68 -15.01
CA THR A 6 -0.86 7.06 -14.10
C THR A 6 -0.43 5.66 -13.67
N MET A 7 0.15 4.88 -14.57
CA MET A 7 0.53 3.52 -14.21
C MET A 7 1.62 3.50 -13.15
N LYS A 8 2.52 4.45 -13.23
CA LYS A 8 3.58 4.51 -12.26
C LYS A 8 3.10 5.02 -10.92
N THR A 9 1.95 5.67 -10.92
CA THR A 9 1.41 6.22 -9.69
C THR A 9 0.29 5.38 -9.11
N ALA A 10 0.09 4.18 -9.65
CA ALA A 10 -0.92 3.30 -9.10
C ALA A 10 -0.67 3.10 -7.61
N ASN A 11 -1.68 3.35 -6.81
CA ASN A 11 -1.61 3.20 -5.36
C ASN A 11 -0.54 4.07 -4.74
N LEU A 12 -0.26 5.20 -5.36
CA LEU A 12 0.78 6.11 -4.87
C LEU A 12 0.48 6.57 -3.45
N GLU A 13 -0.78 6.85 -3.18
CA GLU A 13 -1.18 7.28 -1.84
C GLU A 13 -0.83 6.24 -0.78
N LEU A 14 -1.08 4.98 -1.12
CA LEU A 14 -0.76 3.91 -0.19
C LEU A 14 0.73 3.84 0.07
N ARG A 15 1.51 3.95 -0.98
CA ARG A 15 2.95 3.88 -0.85
C ARG A 15 3.49 5.05 -0.05
N ARG A 16 2.95 6.23 -0.28
CA ARG A 16 3.36 7.42 0.46
C ARG A 16 2.98 7.31 1.93
N THR A 17 1.77 6.84 2.20
CA THR A 17 1.30 6.70 3.57
C THR A 17 2.16 5.71 4.32
N ALA A 18 2.48 4.59 3.69
CA ALA A 18 3.32 3.58 4.33
C ALA A 18 4.70 4.15 4.63
N LYS A 19 5.29 4.84 3.67
CA LYS A 19 6.61 5.41 3.84
C LYS A 19 6.62 6.47 4.94
N ALA A 20 5.59 7.31 4.95
CA ALA A 20 5.49 8.38 5.94
C ALA A 20 5.39 7.82 7.35
N ASN A 21 4.83 6.62 7.49
CA ASN A 21 4.67 6.00 8.79
C ASN A 21 5.76 4.96 9.08
N GLY A 22 6.75 4.86 8.22
CA GLY A 22 7.84 3.93 8.43
C GLY A 22 7.41 2.47 8.30
N VAL A 23 6.38 2.20 7.52
CA VAL A 23 5.85 0.85 7.36
C VAL A 23 6.28 0.30 6.02
N SER A 24 6.78 -0.93 6.04
CA SER A 24 7.22 -1.60 4.82
C SER A 24 6.09 -2.40 4.21
N LEU A 25 6.21 -2.65 2.91
CA LEU A 25 5.19 -3.44 2.22
C LEU A 25 5.10 -4.85 2.76
N TRP A 26 6.23 -5.44 3.15
CA TRP A 26 6.20 -6.80 3.66
C TRP A 26 5.44 -6.88 4.99
N GLN A 27 5.46 -5.80 5.76
CA GLN A 27 4.70 -5.77 7.01
C GLN A 27 3.20 -5.76 6.72
N ILE A 28 2.80 -5.01 5.71
CA ILE A 28 1.41 -4.96 5.30
C ILE A 28 0.98 -6.33 4.77
N ALA A 29 1.82 -6.94 3.96
CA ALA A 29 1.51 -8.26 3.42
C ALA A 29 1.35 -9.28 4.52
N ASP A 30 2.19 -9.21 5.53
CA ASP A 30 2.12 -10.12 6.66
C ASP A 30 0.78 -9.98 7.38
N LYS A 31 0.34 -8.76 7.58
CA LYS A 31 -0.94 -8.52 8.24
C LYS A 31 -2.10 -9.04 7.39
N LEU A 32 -1.96 -8.97 6.09
CA LEU A 32 -2.99 -9.46 5.18
C LEU A 32 -2.94 -10.97 5.01
N GLY A 33 -1.86 -11.60 5.47
CA GLY A 33 -1.72 -13.03 5.31
C GLY A 33 -1.32 -13.44 3.91
N ILE A 34 -0.63 -12.57 3.18
CA ILE A 34 -0.18 -12.87 1.83
C ILE A 34 1.32 -12.65 1.74
N SER A 35 1.92 -13.19 0.68
CA SER A 35 3.35 -13.03 0.50
C SER A 35 3.67 -11.66 -0.07
N GLU A 36 4.92 -11.23 0.10
CA GLU A 36 5.35 -9.94 -0.42
C GLU A 36 5.22 -9.86 -1.95
N PRO A 37 5.63 -10.88 -2.70
CA PRO A 37 5.43 -10.83 -4.15
C PRO A 37 3.96 -10.66 -4.54
N THR A 38 3.06 -11.29 -3.80
CA THR A 38 1.64 -11.14 -4.05
C THR A 38 1.20 -9.71 -3.81
N MET A 39 1.68 -9.12 -2.74
CA MET A 39 1.37 -7.72 -2.42
C MET A 39 1.85 -6.80 -3.53
N THR A 40 3.08 -7.01 -3.98
CA THR A 40 3.65 -6.20 -5.03
C THR A 40 2.84 -6.31 -6.32
N ARG A 41 2.39 -7.52 -6.62
CA ARG A 41 1.58 -7.74 -7.81
C ARG A 41 0.26 -6.99 -7.72
N ARG A 42 -0.37 -7.03 -6.55
CA ARG A 42 -1.64 -6.33 -6.37
C ARG A 42 -1.48 -4.83 -6.53
N LEU A 43 -0.36 -4.30 -6.10
CA LEU A 43 -0.12 -2.87 -6.15
C LEU A 43 0.21 -2.36 -7.53
N ARG A 44 0.39 -3.25 -8.50
CA ARG A 44 0.61 -2.83 -9.88
C ARG A 44 -0.64 -2.21 -10.49
N PHE A 45 -1.79 -2.56 -9.97
CA PHE A 45 -3.05 -2.05 -10.47
C PHE A 45 -3.70 -1.20 -9.40
N GLU A 46 -4.41 -0.19 -9.84
CA GLU A 46 -5.10 0.68 -8.90
C GLU A 46 -6.16 -0.12 -8.14
N LEU A 47 -6.08 -0.10 -6.83
CA LEU A 47 -7.01 -0.86 -6.01
C LEU A 47 -8.31 -0.11 -5.82
N PRO A 48 -9.42 -0.85 -5.62
CA PRO A 48 -10.68 -0.20 -5.26
C PRO A 48 -10.54 0.51 -3.94
N GLU A 49 -11.41 1.46 -3.71
CA GLU A 49 -11.34 2.27 -2.50
C GLU A 49 -11.44 1.43 -1.24
N GLU A 50 -12.25 0.39 -1.27
CA GLU A 50 -12.38 -0.50 -0.13
C GLU A 50 -11.04 -1.09 0.27
N GLU A 51 -10.30 -1.57 -0.74
CA GLU A 51 -9.00 -2.16 -0.49
C GLU A 51 -8.02 -1.13 0.02
N LYS A 52 -8.06 0.05 -0.57
CA LYS A 52 -7.18 1.12 -0.13
C LYS A 52 -7.40 1.46 1.34
N ASN A 53 -8.67 1.59 1.72
CA ASN A 53 -8.99 1.94 3.10
C ASN A 53 -8.54 0.85 4.05
N LYS A 54 -8.68 -0.39 3.64
CA LYS A 54 -8.24 -1.50 4.46
C LYS A 54 -6.74 -1.45 4.71
N ILE A 55 -5.99 -1.19 3.64
CA ILE A 55 -4.54 -1.13 3.75
C ILE A 55 -4.10 0.06 4.58
N ILE A 56 -4.76 1.19 4.39
CA ILE A 56 -4.45 2.38 5.19
C ILE A 56 -4.69 2.10 6.67
N GLY A 57 -5.75 1.38 6.99
CA GLY A 57 -6.01 0.98 8.37
C GLY A 57 -4.89 0.13 8.93
N ILE A 58 -4.38 -0.78 8.11
CA ILE A 58 -3.28 -1.63 8.53
C ILE A 58 -2.03 -0.81 8.76
N ILE A 59 -1.75 0.14 7.86
CA ILE A 59 -0.59 1.01 8.01
C ILE A 59 -0.67 1.78 9.32
N THR A 60 -1.85 2.30 9.63
CA THR A 60 -2.06 3.06 10.83
C THR A 60 -1.81 2.20 12.07
N GLU A 61 -2.30 0.97 12.03
CA GLU A 61 -2.09 0.04 13.13
C GLU A 61 -0.61 -0.27 13.34
N LEU A 62 0.08 -0.55 12.25
CA LEU A 62 1.49 -0.87 12.33
C LEU A 62 2.30 0.30 12.84
N ALA A 63 1.92 1.49 12.44
CA ALA A 63 2.61 2.69 12.91
C ALA A 63 2.46 2.87 14.41
N LYS A 64 1.31 2.48 14.94
CA LYS A 64 1.08 2.59 16.38
C LYS A 64 1.90 1.59 17.16
N GLU A 65 2.19 0.45 16.55
CA GLU A 65 2.93 -0.60 17.24
C GLU A 65 4.41 -0.27 17.35
N CYS A 66 4.87 0.65 16.55
CA CYS A 66 6.26 1.10 16.65
C CYS A 66 6.42 2.19 17.70
#